data_15c707f7f8b6d37e7537c66b35b13903
#
_entry.id   15c707f7f8b6d37e7537c66b35b13903
#
_cell.length_a   1.000
_cell.length_b   1.000
_cell.length_c   1.000
_cell.angle_alpha   90.00
_cell.angle_beta   90.00
_cell.angle_gamma   90.00
#
_symmetry.space_group_name_H-M   'P 1'
#
loop_
_entity.id
_entity.type
_entity.pdbx_description
1 polymer ?
#
loop_
_entity_poly.entity_id
_entity_poly.type
_entity_poly.pdbx_seq_one_letter_code
_entity_poly.pdbx_strand_id
1 'polypeptide(L)'
;VRYRILGTTQALRSDGTPVAVGGARLRALLTVLALRAGRTVPVELLVEEVWAADPPADAPAALQALVGRLRRTVGADAIASADGGYRLTAPPDAVDLHRFERLTADGLRALTDGDPAGATVLLDDALALWQGPALADLPDRTAEAARREAAAWTPNAPATPPPSPSATPSSPCPS
;
A
#
# COMPACT_ATOMS: atom_id res chain seq x y z
N VAL A 1 -15.95 -1.95 -7.69
CA VAL A 1 -14.81 -2.84 -7.39
C VAL A 1 -14.05 -2.27 -6.20
N ARG A 2 -13.71 -3.11 -5.23
CA ARG A 2 -12.84 -2.79 -4.11
C ARG A 2 -11.50 -3.50 -4.29
N TYR A 3 -10.45 -2.96 -3.72
CA TYR A 3 -9.10 -3.49 -3.85
C TYR A 3 -8.51 -3.73 -2.46
N ARG A 4 -7.88 -4.88 -2.27
CA ARG A 4 -7.16 -5.24 -1.05
C ARG A 4 -5.68 -5.37 -1.36
N ILE A 5 -4.87 -4.68 -0.58
CA ILE A 5 -3.40 -4.71 -0.63
C ILE A 5 -2.76 -4.86 0.76
N LEU A 6 -3.58 -4.89 1.82
CA LEU A 6 -3.16 -5.23 3.18
C LEU A 6 -3.15 -6.76 3.37
N GLY A 7 -2.35 -7.44 2.58
CA GLY A 7 -2.23 -8.88 2.45
C GLY A 7 -1.91 -9.23 1.00
N THR A 8 -2.32 -10.44 0.58
CA THR A 8 -2.26 -10.81 -0.85
C THR A 8 -3.23 -9.93 -1.65
N THR A 9 -2.74 -9.38 -2.76
CA THR A 9 -3.49 -8.45 -3.59
C THR A 9 -4.73 -9.11 -4.21
N GLN A 10 -5.87 -8.51 -3.99
CA GLN A 10 -7.16 -8.98 -4.48
C GLN A 10 -8.00 -7.81 -5.01
N ALA A 11 -8.80 -8.08 -6.03
CA ALA A 11 -9.90 -7.23 -6.43
C ALA A 11 -11.22 -7.92 -6.05
N LEU A 12 -12.19 -7.15 -5.58
CA LEU A 12 -13.51 -7.63 -5.19
C LEU A 12 -14.57 -6.87 -5.98
N ARG A 13 -15.56 -7.59 -6.50
CA ARG A 13 -16.76 -6.96 -7.08
C ARG A 13 -17.56 -6.22 -6.00
N SER A 14 -18.55 -5.46 -6.43
CA SER A 14 -19.46 -4.75 -5.52
C SER A 14 -20.25 -5.68 -4.59
N ASP A 15 -20.49 -6.90 -5.01
CA ASP A 15 -21.13 -7.96 -4.23
C ASP A 15 -20.18 -8.69 -3.27
N GLY A 16 -18.90 -8.30 -3.24
CA GLY A 16 -17.86 -8.91 -2.41
C GLY A 16 -17.19 -10.13 -3.03
N THR A 17 -17.61 -10.58 -4.22
CA THR A 17 -17.02 -11.73 -4.90
C THR A 17 -15.58 -11.42 -5.33
N PRO A 18 -14.60 -12.28 -5.00
CA PRO A 18 -13.22 -12.07 -5.43
C PRO A 18 -13.08 -12.22 -6.95
N VAL A 19 -12.28 -11.34 -7.53
CA VAL A 19 -11.86 -11.41 -8.93
C VAL A 19 -10.47 -12.01 -8.98
N ALA A 20 -10.30 -13.09 -9.72
CA ALA A 20 -9.02 -13.78 -9.85
C ALA A 20 -8.01 -12.90 -10.62
N VAL A 21 -7.07 -12.29 -9.90
CA VAL A 21 -5.93 -11.57 -10.49
C VAL A 21 -4.77 -12.54 -10.62
N GLY A 22 -4.66 -13.18 -11.78
CA GLY A 22 -3.69 -14.25 -12.04
C GLY A 22 -2.30 -13.73 -12.38
N GLY A 23 -1.27 -14.30 -11.72
CA GLY A 23 0.14 -14.01 -11.98
C GLY A 23 0.73 -12.89 -11.11
N ALA A 24 1.95 -13.12 -10.62
CA ALA A 24 2.63 -12.21 -9.69
C ALA A 24 2.78 -10.79 -10.24
N ARG A 25 3.18 -10.64 -11.49
CA ARG A 25 3.36 -9.32 -12.13
C ARG A 25 2.06 -8.56 -12.31
N LEU A 26 0.94 -9.27 -12.55
CA LEU A 26 -0.37 -8.63 -12.66
C LEU A 26 -0.85 -8.13 -11.30
N ARG A 27 -0.61 -8.91 -10.23
CA ARG A 27 -0.88 -8.48 -8.87
C ARG A 27 0.02 -7.33 -8.45
N ALA A 28 1.32 -7.38 -8.76
CA ALA A 28 2.25 -6.27 -8.50
C ALA A 28 1.79 -4.98 -9.17
N LEU A 29 1.41 -5.03 -10.47
CA LEU A 29 0.88 -3.86 -11.18
C LEU A 29 -0.37 -3.30 -10.50
N LEU A 30 -1.32 -4.17 -10.13
CA LEU A 30 -2.52 -3.73 -9.42
C LEU A 30 -2.18 -3.10 -8.07
N THR A 31 -1.23 -3.68 -7.32
CA THR A 31 -0.79 -3.17 -6.02
C THR A 31 -0.21 -1.76 -6.15
N VAL A 32 0.68 -1.54 -7.11
CA VAL A 32 1.31 -0.22 -7.36
C VAL A 32 0.27 0.85 -7.71
N LEU A 33 -0.68 0.49 -8.58
CA LEU A 33 -1.76 1.39 -8.97
C LEU A 33 -2.74 1.66 -7.83
N ALA A 34 -3.04 0.64 -7.00
CA ALA A 34 -3.92 0.77 -5.85
C ALA A 34 -3.28 1.62 -4.73
N LEU A 35 -1.98 1.45 -4.50
CA LEU A 35 -1.21 2.26 -3.54
C LEU A 35 -1.30 3.76 -3.86
N ARG A 36 -1.41 4.09 -5.15
CA ARG A 36 -1.51 5.48 -5.66
C ARG A 36 -2.86 5.75 -6.33
N ALA A 37 -3.95 5.17 -5.78
CA ALA A 37 -5.29 5.28 -6.34
C ALA A 37 -5.66 6.75 -6.63
N GLY A 38 -6.23 6.99 -7.81
CA GLY A 38 -6.59 8.32 -8.26
C GLY A 38 -5.43 9.17 -8.81
N ARG A 39 -4.17 8.72 -8.67
CA ARG A 39 -2.98 9.40 -9.19
C ARG A 39 -2.47 8.71 -10.44
N THR A 40 -1.91 9.50 -11.37
CA THR A 40 -1.20 8.95 -12.53
C THR A 40 0.17 8.46 -12.09
N VAL A 41 0.47 7.20 -12.42
CA VAL A 41 1.77 6.57 -12.15
C VAL A 41 2.53 6.50 -13.48
N PRO A 42 3.73 7.11 -13.56
CA PRO A 42 4.54 7.10 -14.78
C PRO A 42 4.92 5.68 -15.21
N VAL A 43 5.06 5.49 -16.54
CA VAL A 43 5.44 4.19 -17.13
C VAL A 43 6.76 3.67 -16.55
N GLU A 44 7.76 4.53 -16.40
CA GLU A 44 9.09 4.20 -15.89
C GLU A 44 8.99 3.64 -14.45
N LEU A 45 8.21 4.30 -13.61
CA LEU A 45 8.00 3.86 -12.23
C LEU A 45 7.25 2.53 -12.16
N LEU A 46 6.24 2.33 -13.02
CA LEU A 46 5.51 1.06 -13.10
C LEU A 46 6.42 -0.09 -13.54
N VAL A 47 7.30 0.16 -14.51
CA VAL A 47 8.28 -0.84 -14.96
C VAL A 47 9.25 -1.19 -13.82
N GLU A 48 9.80 -0.18 -13.16
CA GLU A 48 10.72 -0.37 -12.03
C GLU A 48 10.08 -1.18 -10.90
N GLU A 49 8.88 -0.81 -10.48
CA GLU A 49 8.21 -1.45 -9.34
C GLU A 49 7.66 -2.85 -9.66
N VAL A 50 7.26 -3.13 -10.91
CA VAL A 50 6.71 -4.44 -11.31
C VAL A 50 7.79 -5.46 -11.63
N TRP A 51 8.90 -5.04 -12.24
CA TRP A 51 9.99 -5.94 -12.65
C TRP A 51 11.24 -5.83 -11.79
N ALA A 52 11.37 -4.79 -10.98
CA ALA A 52 12.55 -4.53 -10.15
C ALA A 52 13.86 -4.58 -10.97
N ALA A 53 14.74 -5.55 -10.69
CA ALA A 53 16.05 -5.68 -11.33
C ALA A 53 16.03 -6.42 -12.67
N ASP A 54 14.89 -6.95 -13.11
CA ASP A 54 14.80 -7.80 -14.31
C ASP A 54 13.68 -7.32 -15.28
N PRO A 55 13.81 -6.10 -15.82
CA PRO A 55 12.86 -5.59 -16.80
C PRO A 55 13.00 -6.33 -18.14
N PRO A 56 11.90 -6.56 -18.89
CA PRO A 56 11.97 -7.13 -20.23
C PRO A 56 12.65 -6.16 -21.21
N ALA A 57 13.17 -6.69 -22.32
CA ALA A 57 13.85 -5.89 -23.36
C ALA A 57 12.98 -4.76 -23.92
N ASP A 58 11.67 -5.02 -24.08
CA ASP A 58 10.67 -4.00 -24.42
C ASP A 58 9.70 -3.83 -23.25
N ALA A 59 10.16 -3.14 -22.23
CA ALA A 59 9.39 -2.91 -21.01
C ALA A 59 8.08 -2.12 -21.25
N PRO A 60 8.03 -1.08 -22.08
CA PRO A 60 6.80 -0.37 -22.40
C PRO A 60 5.74 -1.27 -23.04
N ALA A 61 6.09 -2.09 -24.02
CA ALA A 61 5.15 -3.01 -24.66
C ALA A 61 4.66 -4.10 -23.69
N ALA A 62 5.57 -4.63 -22.85
CA ALA A 62 5.22 -5.59 -21.81
C ALA A 62 4.26 -4.99 -20.79
N LEU A 63 4.46 -3.74 -20.38
CA LEU A 63 3.56 -3.02 -19.48
C LEU A 63 2.19 -2.80 -20.12
N GLN A 64 2.12 -2.38 -21.39
CA GLN A 64 0.86 -2.24 -22.11
C GLN A 64 0.08 -3.55 -22.16
N ALA A 65 0.75 -4.67 -22.41
CA ALA A 65 0.13 -6.00 -22.41
C ALA A 65 -0.41 -6.36 -21.01
N LEU A 66 0.33 -6.05 -19.93
CA LEU A 66 -0.13 -6.25 -18.55
C LEU A 66 -1.34 -5.38 -18.22
N VAL A 67 -1.32 -4.10 -18.59
CA VAL A 67 -2.46 -3.18 -18.40
C VAL A 67 -3.68 -3.68 -19.16
N GLY A 68 -3.51 -4.15 -20.39
CA GLY A 68 -4.59 -4.76 -21.18
C GLY A 68 -5.19 -6.00 -20.49
N ARG A 69 -4.35 -6.86 -19.92
CA ARG A 69 -4.82 -8.02 -19.12
C ARG A 69 -5.53 -7.57 -17.84
N LEU A 70 -4.98 -6.59 -17.13
CA LEU A 70 -5.59 -6.06 -15.91
C LEU A 70 -6.96 -5.46 -16.19
N ARG A 71 -7.12 -4.68 -17.25
CA ARG A 71 -8.41 -4.13 -17.70
C ARG A 71 -9.45 -5.22 -17.97
N ARG A 72 -9.05 -6.32 -18.60
CA ARG A 72 -9.96 -7.47 -18.83
C ARG A 72 -10.37 -8.15 -17.52
N THR A 73 -9.52 -8.09 -16.51
CA THR A 73 -9.76 -8.74 -15.21
C THR A 73 -10.63 -7.89 -14.30
N VAL A 74 -10.29 -6.60 -14.13
CA VAL A 74 -10.96 -5.71 -13.15
C VAL A 74 -11.98 -4.76 -13.76
N GLY A 75 -12.04 -4.68 -15.08
CA GLY A 75 -12.92 -3.79 -15.84
C GLY A 75 -12.12 -2.79 -16.68
N ALA A 76 -12.62 -2.51 -17.89
CA ALA A 76 -11.93 -1.63 -18.84
C ALA A 76 -11.74 -0.21 -18.28
N ASP A 77 -12.76 0.30 -17.58
CA ASP A 77 -12.79 1.66 -17.04
C ASP A 77 -12.00 1.80 -15.71
N ALA A 78 -11.59 0.67 -15.12
CA ALA A 78 -10.88 0.69 -13.85
C ALA A 78 -9.47 1.28 -13.97
N ILE A 79 -8.84 1.16 -15.14
CA ILE A 79 -7.48 1.67 -15.41
C ILE A 79 -7.55 2.69 -16.56
N ALA A 80 -7.41 3.95 -16.25
CA ALA A 80 -7.31 5.01 -17.25
C ALA A 80 -5.87 5.15 -17.76
N SER A 81 -5.74 5.38 -19.08
CA SER A 81 -4.50 5.93 -19.63
C SER A 81 -4.47 7.42 -19.35
N ALA A 82 -3.33 7.91 -18.90
CA ALA A 82 -3.07 9.31 -18.66
C ALA A 82 -1.77 9.71 -19.34
N ASP A 83 -1.52 11.00 -19.46
CA ASP A 83 -0.30 11.49 -20.08
C ASP A 83 0.93 10.97 -19.32
N GLY A 84 1.75 10.20 -20.03
CA GLY A 84 2.95 9.57 -19.48
C GLY A 84 2.75 8.35 -18.57
N GLY A 85 1.52 7.84 -18.38
CA GLY A 85 1.31 6.71 -17.47
C GLY A 85 -0.09 6.16 -17.40
N TYR A 86 -0.37 5.50 -16.28
CA TYR A 86 -1.65 4.87 -15.99
C TYR A 86 -2.16 5.25 -14.61
N ARG A 87 -3.47 5.21 -14.43
CA ARG A 87 -4.14 5.56 -13.19
C ARG A 87 -5.27 4.58 -12.88
N LEU A 88 -5.34 4.11 -11.63
CA LEU A 88 -6.52 3.43 -11.12
C LEU A 88 -7.61 4.48 -10.84
N THR A 89 -8.77 4.35 -11.47
CA THR A 89 -9.88 5.32 -11.38
C THR A 89 -10.71 5.16 -10.12
N ALA A 90 -10.42 4.15 -9.30
CA ALA A 90 -11.13 3.90 -8.05
C ALA A 90 -10.95 5.06 -7.06
N PRO A 91 -12.00 5.42 -6.29
CA PRO A 91 -11.84 6.34 -5.18
C PRO A 91 -10.92 5.73 -4.11
N PRO A 92 -10.19 6.55 -3.33
CA PRO A 92 -9.27 6.05 -2.31
C PRO A 92 -9.92 5.05 -1.33
N ASP A 93 -11.13 5.31 -0.89
CA ASP A 93 -11.89 4.42 0.02
C ASP A 93 -12.22 3.03 -0.57
N ALA A 94 -12.07 2.85 -1.86
CA ALA A 94 -12.19 1.54 -2.48
C ALA A 94 -10.95 0.67 -2.28
N VAL A 95 -9.84 1.23 -1.77
CA VAL A 95 -8.61 0.53 -1.44
C VAL A 95 -8.51 0.40 0.08
N ASP A 96 -8.26 -0.81 0.57
CA ASP A 96 -8.23 -1.11 2.01
C ASP A 96 -7.15 -0.32 2.77
N LEU A 97 -5.99 -0.07 2.17
CA LEU A 97 -4.92 0.76 2.77
C LEU A 97 -5.42 2.18 3.06
N HIS A 98 -6.01 2.86 2.09
CA HIS A 98 -6.49 4.22 2.27
C HIS A 98 -7.68 4.29 3.24
N ARG A 99 -8.51 3.25 3.24
CA ARG A 99 -9.57 3.10 4.24
C ARG A 99 -9.00 2.89 5.64
N PHE A 100 -7.95 2.08 5.78
CA PHE A 100 -7.23 1.90 7.04
C PHE A 100 -6.67 3.22 7.56
N GLU A 101 -5.96 3.98 6.71
CA GLU A 101 -5.40 5.29 7.06
C GLU A 101 -6.49 6.26 7.56
N ARG A 102 -7.62 6.32 6.85
CA ARG A 102 -8.74 7.15 7.25
C ARG A 102 -9.36 6.73 8.58
N LEU A 103 -9.65 5.45 8.77
CA LEU A 103 -10.22 4.92 10.02
C LEU A 103 -9.28 5.16 11.21
N THR A 104 -7.98 5.01 11.00
CA THR A 104 -6.97 5.29 12.03
C THR A 104 -6.95 6.77 12.40
N ALA A 105 -6.97 7.67 11.41
CA ALA A 105 -7.01 9.10 11.64
C ALA A 105 -8.29 9.53 12.37
N ASP A 106 -9.43 8.99 11.99
CA ASP A 106 -10.73 9.26 12.63
C ASP A 106 -10.76 8.73 14.07
N GLY A 107 -10.20 7.53 14.32
CA GLY A 107 -10.07 6.96 15.66
C GLY A 107 -9.19 7.80 16.57
N LEU A 108 -8.04 8.27 16.08
CA LEU A 108 -7.16 9.17 16.85
C LEU A 108 -7.83 10.51 17.15
N ARG A 109 -8.60 11.04 16.20
CA ARG A 109 -9.38 12.26 16.41
C ARG A 109 -10.46 12.06 17.48
N ALA A 110 -11.19 10.94 17.44
CA ALA A 110 -12.19 10.60 18.47
C ALA A 110 -11.56 10.53 19.89
N LEU A 111 -10.35 9.97 20.02
CA LEU A 111 -9.60 10.01 21.28
C LEU A 111 -9.31 11.44 21.75
N THR A 112 -8.87 12.31 20.85
CA THR A 112 -8.58 13.71 21.16
C THR A 112 -9.84 14.46 21.59
N ASP A 113 -10.99 14.12 20.99
CA ASP A 113 -12.29 14.71 21.28
C ASP A 113 -12.95 14.13 22.55
N GLY A 114 -12.29 13.17 23.22
CA GLY A 114 -12.77 12.56 24.46
C GLY A 114 -13.82 11.46 24.26
N ASP A 115 -13.87 10.86 23.08
CA ASP A 115 -14.72 9.70 22.77
C ASP A 115 -13.88 8.40 22.60
N PRO A 116 -13.46 7.76 23.71
CA PRO A 116 -12.68 6.52 23.63
C PRO A 116 -13.50 5.34 23.11
N ALA A 117 -14.81 5.33 23.29
CA ALA A 117 -15.67 4.27 22.79
C ALA A 117 -15.77 4.30 21.26
N GLY A 118 -16.01 5.48 20.68
CA GLY A 118 -15.99 5.67 19.23
C GLY A 118 -14.61 5.39 18.62
N ALA A 119 -13.54 5.80 19.30
CA ALA A 119 -12.19 5.50 18.88
C ALA A 119 -11.90 4.00 18.81
N THR A 120 -12.33 3.22 19.81
CA THR A 120 -12.14 1.77 19.84
C THR A 120 -12.81 1.11 18.63
N VAL A 121 -14.05 1.47 18.33
CA VAL A 121 -14.77 0.92 17.17
C VAL A 121 -14.03 1.21 15.86
N LEU A 122 -13.58 2.45 15.64
CA LEU A 122 -12.88 2.86 14.43
C LEU A 122 -11.53 2.16 14.27
N LEU A 123 -10.78 2.01 15.38
CA LEU A 123 -9.48 1.34 15.35
C LEU A 123 -9.61 -0.18 15.17
N ASP A 124 -10.63 -0.80 15.76
CA ASP A 124 -10.93 -2.22 15.55
C ASP A 124 -11.35 -2.49 14.10
N ASP A 125 -12.16 -1.62 13.50
CA ASP A 125 -12.53 -1.68 12.10
C ASP A 125 -11.29 -1.51 11.17
N ALA A 126 -10.36 -0.62 11.54
CA ALA A 126 -9.11 -0.47 10.83
C ALA A 126 -8.26 -1.74 10.87
N LEU A 127 -8.09 -2.32 12.04
CA LEU A 127 -7.31 -3.56 12.23
C LEU A 127 -7.93 -4.74 11.48
N ALA A 128 -9.25 -4.82 11.40
CA ALA A 128 -9.98 -5.88 10.67
C ALA A 128 -9.70 -5.87 9.15
N LEU A 129 -9.15 -4.79 8.60
CA LEU A 129 -8.75 -4.73 7.18
C LEU A 129 -7.47 -5.53 6.88
N TRP A 130 -6.64 -5.80 7.88
CA TRP A 130 -5.38 -6.53 7.72
C TRP A 130 -5.63 -8.02 7.55
N GLN A 131 -5.08 -8.60 6.46
CA GLN A 131 -5.21 -10.02 6.13
C GLN A 131 -3.86 -10.74 5.99
N GLY A 132 -2.77 -10.02 6.24
CA GLY A 132 -1.42 -10.55 6.11
C GLY A 132 -0.39 -9.43 5.97
N PRO A 133 0.84 -9.75 5.57
CA PRO A 133 1.86 -8.75 5.30
C PRO A 133 1.39 -7.77 4.22
N ALA A 134 1.41 -6.47 4.51
CA ALA A 134 1.04 -5.45 3.53
C ALA A 134 1.93 -5.53 2.30
N LEU A 135 1.33 -5.33 1.12
CA LEU A 135 2.04 -5.28 -0.16
C LEU A 135 2.81 -6.58 -0.46
N ALA A 136 2.24 -7.73 -0.07
CA ALA A 136 2.88 -9.04 -0.18
C ALA A 136 3.26 -9.43 -1.62
N ASP A 137 2.57 -8.87 -2.62
CA ASP A 137 2.81 -9.16 -4.04
C ASP A 137 3.84 -8.23 -4.71
N LEU A 138 4.40 -7.26 -3.98
CA LEU A 138 5.49 -6.43 -4.50
C LEU A 138 6.84 -7.10 -4.27
N PRO A 139 7.83 -6.91 -5.17
CA PRO A 139 9.21 -7.28 -4.91
C PRO A 139 9.70 -6.65 -3.59
N ASP A 140 10.52 -7.37 -2.82
CA ASP A 140 10.92 -6.97 -1.46
C ASP A 140 11.43 -5.52 -1.35
N ARG A 141 12.25 -5.09 -2.31
CA ARG A 141 12.77 -3.71 -2.32
C ARG A 141 11.69 -2.65 -2.53
N THR A 142 10.74 -2.93 -3.40
CA THR A 142 9.61 -2.03 -3.70
C THR A 142 8.62 -2.01 -2.54
N ALA A 143 8.33 -3.18 -1.98
CA ALA A 143 7.46 -3.30 -0.81
C ALA A 143 8.02 -2.53 0.39
N GLU A 144 9.33 -2.56 0.61
CA GLU A 144 9.99 -1.83 1.69
C GLU A 144 9.97 -0.32 1.45
N ALA A 145 10.23 0.14 0.24
CA ALA A 145 10.14 1.55 -0.13
C ALA A 145 8.71 2.08 0.03
N ALA A 146 7.71 1.33 -0.44
CA ALA A 146 6.31 1.69 -0.31
C ALA A 146 5.82 1.69 1.15
N ARG A 147 6.31 0.75 1.98
CA ARG A 147 6.02 0.76 3.43
C ARG A 147 6.64 1.96 4.12
N ARG A 148 7.85 2.40 3.73
CA ARG A 148 8.48 3.63 4.25
C ARG A 148 7.71 4.87 3.84
N GLU A 149 7.24 4.95 2.60
CA GLU A 149 6.44 6.07 2.10
C GLU A 149 5.10 6.15 2.85
N ALA A 150 4.41 5.02 3.04
CA ALA A 150 3.18 4.95 3.84
C ALA A 150 3.43 5.30 5.32
N ALA A 151 4.55 4.87 5.90
CA ALA A 151 4.92 5.20 7.29
C ALA A 151 5.35 6.66 7.47
N ALA A 152 5.96 7.27 6.45
CA ALA A 152 6.34 8.69 6.47
C ALA A 152 5.13 9.62 6.41
N TRP A 153 3.99 9.12 5.93
CA TRP A 153 2.74 9.88 5.87
C TRP A 153 1.93 9.86 7.18
N THR A 154 2.35 9.15 8.24
CA THR A 154 1.68 9.26 9.55
C THR A 154 1.90 10.67 10.10
N PRO A 155 0.87 11.53 10.12
CA PRO A 155 0.99 12.88 10.67
C PRO A 155 1.03 12.77 12.19
N ASN A 156 2.15 12.49 12.78
CA ASN A 156 2.42 12.40 14.20
C ASN A 156 2.83 11.03 14.74
N ALA A 157 3.80 10.37 14.09
CA ALA A 157 4.54 9.33 14.78
C ALA A 157 5.24 9.99 15.98
N PRO A 158 5.05 9.53 17.23
CA PRO A 158 5.83 10.02 18.33
C PRO A 158 7.31 9.81 18.03
N ALA A 159 8.10 10.89 18.13
CA ALA A 159 9.53 10.82 17.92
C ALA A 159 10.08 9.65 18.72
N THR A 160 10.74 8.71 18.02
CA THR A 160 11.46 7.62 18.67
C THR A 160 12.43 8.25 19.68
N PRO A 161 12.32 7.95 20.98
CA PRO A 161 13.25 8.52 21.95
C PRO A 161 14.67 8.12 21.55
N PRO A 162 15.66 9.01 21.65
CA PRO A 162 17.04 8.69 21.35
C PRO A 162 17.48 7.50 22.22
N PRO A 163 18.35 6.61 21.71
CA PRO A 163 18.85 5.50 22.51
C PRO A 163 19.53 6.06 23.74
N SER A 164 19.16 5.54 24.91
CA SER A 164 19.75 5.91 26.18
C SER A 164 21.28 5.72 26.11
N PRO A 165 22.08 6.68 26.57
CA PRO A 165 23.52 6.51 26.58
C PRO A 165 23.87 5.31 27.47
N SER A 166 24.54 4.35 26.87
CA SER A 166 25.05 3.16 27.56
C SER A 166 25.87 3.59 28.78
N ALA A 167 25.47 3.12 29.94
CA ALA A 167 26.24 3.30 31.16
C ALA A 167 27.64 2.73 30.93
N THR A 168 28.65 3.59 31.04
CA THR A 168 30.04 3.22 31.06
C THR A 168 30.30 2.32 32.26
N PRO A 169 30.89 1.13 32.10
CA PRO A 169 31.30 0.35 33.27
C PRO A 169 32.48 1.05 33.98
N SER A 170 32.29 1.35 35.25
CA SER A 170 33.32 1.84 36.14
C SER A 170 34.45 0.82 36.20
N SER A 171 35.65 1.21 35.80
CA SER A 171 36.86 0.45 36.01
C SER A 171 37.15 0.35 37.52
N PRO A 172 37.56 -0.82 38.04
CA PRO A 172 38.02 -0.94 39.39
C PRO A 172 39.44 -0.38 39.52
N CYS A 173 39.66 0.40 40.56
CA CYS A 173 40.96 0.96 40.96
C CYS A 173 41.83 -0.18 41.50
N PRO A 174 43.10 -0.32 41.11
CA PRO A 174 44.06 -1.25 41.76
C PRO A 174 44.58 -0.64 43.04
N SER A 175 44.59 -1.47 44.07
CA SER A 175 45.34 -1.23 45.34
C SER A 175 46.79 -1.53 45.18
#